data_eb7825a9379c53376f14a3968742288c
#
_entry.id   eb7825a9379c53376f14a3968742288c
#
_cell.length_a   1.000
_cell.length_b   1.000
_cell.length_c   1.000
_cell.angle_alpha   90.00
_cell.angle_beta   90.00
_cell.angle_gamma   90.00
#
_symmetry.space_group_name_H-M   'P 1'
#
loop_
_entity.id
_entity.type
_entity.pdbx_description
1 polymer ?
#
loop_
_entity_poly.entity_id
_entity_poly.type
_entity_poly.pdbx_seq_one_letter_code
_entity_poly.pdbx_strand_id
1 'polypeptide(L)'
;LPYFYLNQYKNTTMAIARPFNLQKWIDDNRHLLKPPVGNKNLYVESEDYIVMIVAGPNARKDYHYNETEELFYQIEGDIVVKTQQNGKLVEYPISEGEMFLLPPKVPHSPVRSAGSIGLVIERKRKENDKDGLMWFSDTANELLYEEYFKLTNVEKDFFPVFKRFYSDEKLRTCPKTGEVMEADERYIGK
;
A
#
# COMPACT_ATOMS: atom_id res chain seq x y z
N LEU A 1 12.31 -19.26 -51.10
CA LEU A 1 12.64 -19.92 -49.81
C LEU A 1 11.86 -19.24 -48.70
N PRO A 2 10.95 -19.94 -48.02
CA PRO A 2 10.15 -19.32 -46.98
C PRO A 2 10.89 -19.32 -45.65
N TYR A 3 10.90 -18.16 -44.98
CA TYR A 3 11.37 -18.01 -43.61
C TYR A 3 10.37 -18.67 -42.67
N PHE A 4 10.78 -19.77 -42.05
CA PHE A 4 10.10 -20.35 -40.92
C PHE A 4 10.38 -19.52 -39.64
N TYR A 5 9.41 -18.74 -39.19
CA TYR A 5 9.39 -18.22 -37.83
C TYR A 5 8.99 -19.37 -36.88
N LEU A 6 9.96 -19.97 -36.25
CA LEU A 6 9.73 -20.84 -35.11
C LEU A 6 9.31 -19.99 -33.91
N ASN A 7 8.00 -19.89 -33.71
CA ASN A 7 7.42 -19.40 -32.48
C ASN A 7 7.77 -20.39 -31.37
N GLN A 8 8.81 -20.13 -30.59
CA GLN A 8 9.09 -20.85 -29.35
C GLN A 8 8.07 -20.40 -28.31
N TYR A 9 6.88 -20.98 -28.30
CA TYR A 9 6.04 -21.01 -27.11
C TYR A 9 6.81 -21.80 -26.05
N LYS A 10 7.41 -21.10 -25.10
CA LYS A 10 7.82 -21.69 -23.84
C LYS A 10 6.53 -22.14 -23.13
N ASN A 11 6.18 -23.41 -23.25
CA ASN A 11 5.23 -24.08 -22.40
C ASN A 11 5.82 -24.18 -20.99
N THR A 12 5.86 -23.06 -20.27
CA THR A 12 5.94 -23.09 -18.82
C THR A 12 4.52 -23.45 -18.35
N THR A 13 4.27 -24.74 -18.12
CA THR A 13 3.13 -25.16 -17.33
C THR A 13 3.21 -24.46 -15.99
N MET A 14 2.37 -23.43 -15.78
CA MET A 14 2.27 -22.78 -14.47
C MET A 14 1.86 -23.86 -13.47
N ALA A 15 2.71 -24.10 -12.49
CA ALA A 15 2.38 -25.04 -11.42
C ALA A 15 1.22 -24.45 -10.63
N ILE A 16 0.07 -25.11 -10.64
CA ILE A 16 -1.07 -24.67 -9.81
C ILE A 16 -0.69 -24.80 -8.35
N ALA A 17 -0.70 -23.68 -7.64
CA ALA A 17 -0.45 -23.66 -6.20
C ALA A 17 -1.52 -24.48 -5.47
N ARG A 18 -1.09 -25.32 -4.52
CA ARG A 18 -2.06 -26.07 -3.72
C ARG A 18 -2.80 -25.15 -2.75
N PRO A 19 -4.10 -25.42 -2.50
CA PRO A 19 -4.80 -24.72 -1.42
C PRO A 19 -4.08 -24.92 -0.08
N PHE A 20 -4.07 -23.87 0.73
CA PHE A 20 -3.51 -23.89 2.07
C PHE A 20 -4.47 -23.23 3.07
N ASN A 21 -4.33 -23.56 4.33
CA ASN A 21 -5.09 -22.92 5.41
C ASN A 21 -4.44 -21.59 5.76
N LEU A 22 -5.17 -20.48 5.53
CA LEU A 22 -4.66 -19.14 5.75
C LEU A 22 -4.32 -18.87 7.21
N GLN A 23 -5.19 -19.29 8.16
CA GLN A 23 -4.93 -19.10 9.59
C GLN A 23 -3.66 -19.83 10.02
N LYS A 24 -3.51 -21.08 9.59
CA LYS A 24 -2.28 -21.83 9.86
C LYS A 24 -1.05 -21.16 9.27
N TRP A 25 -1.16 -20.61 8.04
CA TRP A 25 -0.05 -19.87 7.44
C TRP A 25 0.33 -18.64 8.28
N ILE A 26 -0.66 -17.88 8.76
CA ILE A 26 -0.44 -16.72 9.63
C ILE A 26 0.29 -17.17 10.90
N ASP A 27 -0.20 -18.22 11.56
CA ASP A 27 0.38 -18.71 12.83
C ASP A 27 1.83 -19.17 12.66
N ASP A 28 2.12 -19.89 11.58
CA ASP A 28 3.48 -20.36 11.27
C ASP A 28 4.44 -19.20 10.93
N ASN A 29 3.91 -18.07 10.41
CA ASN A 29 4.71 -16.95 9.89
C ASN A 29 4.61 -15.65 10.70
N ARG A 30 4.01 -15.64 11.90
CA ARG A 30 3.88 -14.43 12.75
C ARG A 30 5.22 -13.73 13.00
N HIS A 31 6.31 -14.45 13.02
CA HIS A 31 7.65 -13.88 13.18
C HIS A 31 8.11 -12.99 12.02
N LEU A 32 7.52 -13.17 10.82
CA LEU A 32 7.76 -12.37 9.62
C LEU A 32 6.79 -11.16 9.51
N LEU A 33 5.71 -11.16 10.30
CA LEU A 33 4.65 -10.15 10.29
C LEU A 33 4.93 -9.08 11.36
N LYS A 34 6.12 -8.51 11.35
CA LYS A 34 6.58 -7.50 12.33
C LYS A 34 7.20 -6.31 11.60
N PRO A 35 7.14 -5.11 12.22
CA PRO A 35 7.88 -3.96 11.72
C PRO A 35 9.37 -4.27 11.47
N PRO A 36 10.03 -3.61 10.50
CA PRO A 36 9.52 -2.47 9.72
C PRO A 36 8.65 -2.85 8.52
N VAL A 37 8.60 -4.12 8.11
CA VAL A 37 7.82 -4.57 6.96
C VAL A 37 6.90 -5.70 7.39
N GLY A 38 5.65 -5.37 7.67
CA GLY A 38 4.60 -6.33 8.06
C GLY A 38 3.85 -6.95 6.88
N ASN A 39 4.30 -6.74 5.63
CA ASN A 39 3.56 -7.19 4.44
C ASN A 39 4.18 -8.44 3.84
N LYS A 40 3.35 -9.42 3.49
CA LYS A 40 3.78 -10.63 2.77
C LYS A 40 2.83 -10.95 1.64
N ASN A 41 3.33 -10.95 0.39
CA ASN A 41 2.57 -11.41 -0.76
C ASN A 41 2.49 -12.95 -0.73
N LEU A 42 1.26 -13.47 -0.76
CA LEU A 42 0.97 -14.91 -0.69
C LEU A 42 1.12 -15.60 -2.05
N TYR A 43 0.93 -14.85 -3.15
CA TYR A 43 0.93 -15.39 -4.51
C TYR A 43 1.83 -14.55 -5.42
N VAL A 44 3.14 -14.71 -5.29
CA VAL A 44 4.14 -13.93 -6.03
C VAL A 44 3.98 -14.11 -7.55
N GLU A 45 3.63 -15.33 -7.99
CA GLU A 45 3.47 -15.69 -9.40
C GLU A 45 2.07 -15.37 -9.97
N SER A 46 1.18 -14.75 -9.19
CA SER A 46 -0.12 -14.31 -9.71
C SER A 46 0.05 -13.35 -10.88
N GLU A 47 -0.78 -13.44 -11.90
CA GLU A 47 -0.72 -12.54 -13.06
C GLU A 47 -1.45 -11.22 -12.80
N ASP A 48 -2.68 -11.28 -12.25
CA ASP A 48 -3.58 -10.12 -12.15
C ASP A 48 -3.68 -9.52 -10.75
N TYR A 49 -3.41 -10.30 -9.71
CA TYR A 49 -3.67 -9.88 -8.34
C TYR A 49 -2.42 -9.87 -7.46
N ILE A 50 -2.41 -8.94 -6.53
CA ILE A 50 -1.52 -8.92 -5.38
C ILE A 50 -2.38 -9.31 -4.18
N VAL A 51 -2.01 -10.38 -3.50
CA VAL A 51 -2.73 -10.90 -2.34
C VAL A 51 -1.79 -10.89 -1.15
N MET A 52 -2.00 -9.96 -0.22
CA MET A 52 -1.05 -9.71 0.87
C MET A 52 -1.68 -9.95 2.23
N ILE A 53 -0.90 -10.55 3.13
CA ILE A 53 -1.12 -10.38 4.57
C ILE A 53 -0.36 -9.13 4.99
N VAL A 54 -1.07 -8.25 5.69
CA VAL A 54 -0.55 -6.97 6.19
C VAL A 54 -0.78 -6.90 7.70
N ALA A 55 0.30 -6.73 8.45
CA ALA A 55 0.24 -6.64 9.92
C ALA A 55 0.60 -5.23 10.41
N GLY A 56 0.01 -4.87 11.55
CA GLY A 56 0.33 -3.68 12.32
C GLY A 56 1.42 -3.91 13.38
N PRO A 57 1.91 -2.83 14.01
CA PRO A 57 1.50 -1.46 13.79
C PRO A 57 2.14 -0.84 12.55
N ASN A 58 1.50 0.21 12.02
CA ASN A 58 2.16 1.12 11.09
C ASN A 58 2.12 2.56 11.63
N ALA A 59 3.10 3.36 11.22
CA ALA A 59 3.24 4.75 11.66
C ALA A 59 3.41 5.70 10.46
N ARG A 60 2.83 5.36 9.31
CA ARG A 60 2.88 6.18 8.11
C ARG A 60 1.84 7.29 8.18
N LYS A 61 2.20 8.49 7.68
CA LYS A 61 1.30 9.64 7.56
C LYS A 61 0.86 9.91 6.13
N ASP A 62 1.44 9.21 5.18
CA ASP A 62 1.10 9.34 3.76
C ASP A 62 -0.22 8.65 3.43
N TYR A 63 -0.85 9.18 2.41
CA TYR A 63 -2.00 8.57 1.72
C TYR A 63 -1.50 7.98 0.41
N HIS A 64 -1.81 6.72 0.19
CA HIS A 64 -1.57 6.04 -1.06
C HIS A 64 -2.74 6.27 -2.02
N TYR A 65 -2.43 6.51 -3.27
CA TYR A 65 -3.38 6.57 -4.37
C TYR A 65 -3.04 5.48 -5.37
N ASN A 66 -4.02 4.69 -5.78
CA ASN A 66 -3.90 3.75 -6.89
C ASN A 66 -5.10 3.85 -7.83
N GLU A 67 -4.95 3.32 -9.05
CA GLU A 67 -5.99 3.41 -10.08
C GLU A 67 -6.96 2.22 -10.07
N THR A 68 -6.81 1.29 -9.15
CA THR A 68 -7.63 0.09 -9.03
C THR A 68 -8.32 0.02 -7.67
N GLU A 69 -9.33 -0.83 -7.57
CA GLU A 69 -9.96 -1.16 -6.30
C GLU A 69 -9.00 -1.91 -5.38
N GLU A 70 -9.19 -1.75 -4.08
CA GLU A 70 -8.45 -2.46 -3.05
C GLU A 70 -9.42 -3.07 -2.04
N LEU A 71 -9.38 -4.39 -1.87
CA LEU A 71 -10.22 -5.11 -0.93
C LEU A 71 -9.45 -5.35 0.38
N PHE A 72 -10.05 -4.92 1.49
CA PHE A 72 -9.58 -5.19 2.84
C PHE A 72 -10.48 -6.25 3.47
N TYR A 73 -9.88 -7.22 4.14
CA TYR A 73 -10.55 -8.15 5.06
C TYR A 73 -9.75 -8.22 6.34
N GLN A 74 -10.37 -7.81 7.46
CA GLN A 74 -9.68 -7.76 8.74
C GLN A 74 -9.80 -9.11 9.45
N ILE A 75 -8.65 -9.78 9.66
CA ILE A 75 -8.57 -11.14 10.21
C ILE A 75 -8.41 -11.11 11.72
N GLU A 76 -7.53 -10.24 12.25
CA GLU A 76 -7.27 -10.10 13.68
C GLU A 76 -7.16 -8.61 14.04
N GLY A 77 -7.87 -8.21 15.09
CA GLY A 77 -7.91 -6.83 15.59
C GLY A 77 -8.52 -5.84 14.60
N ASP A 78 -8.64 -4.59 14.99
CA ASP A 78 -9.30 -3.54 14.22
C ASP A 78 -8.31 -2.60 13.57
N ILE A 79 -8.72 -1.97 12.46
CA ILE A 79 -7.98 -0.93 11.76
C ILE A 79 -8.91 0.24 11.41
N VAL A 80 -8.31 1.37 11.02
CA VAL A 80 -9.05 2.50 10.42
C VAL A 80 -8.43 2.82 9.08
N VAL A 81 -9.23 2.82 8.02
CA VAL A 81 -8.81 3.33 6.71
C VAL A 81 -9.23 4.80 6.62
N LYS A 82 -8.25 5.70 6.69
CA LYS A 82 -8.43 7.13 6.44
C LYS A 82 -8.47 7.37 4.95
N THR A 83 -9.38 8.21 4.48
CA THR A 83 -9.49 8.57 3.06
C THR A 83 -9.62 10.08 2.89
N GLN A 84 -9.19 10.60 1.73
CA GLN A 84 -9.42 11.98 1.34
C GLN A 84 -10.51 12.03 0.28
N GLN A 85 -11.64 12.66 0.61
CA GLN A 85 -12.81 12.74 -0.26
C GLN A 85 -13.32 14.17 -0.35
N ASN A 86 -13.27 14.77 -1.52
CA ASN A 86 -13.74 16.15 -1.75
C ASN A 86 -13.15 17.16 -0.75
N GLY A 87 -11.84 17.04 -0.47
CA GLY A 87 -11.13 17.92 0.47
C GLY A 87 -11.43 17.65 1.94
N LYS A 88 -12.04 16.50 2.28
CA LYS A 88 -12.36 16.12 3.65
C LYS A 88 -11.74 14.80 4.02
N LEU A 89 -11.23 14.71 5.24
CA LEU A 89 -10.87 13.45 5.87
C LEU A 89 -12.15 12.67 6.22
N VAL A 90 -12.22 11.43 5.73
CA VAL A 90 -13.28 10.48 6.09
C VAL A 90 -12.62 9.19 6.58
N GLU A 91 -13.05 8.70 7.72
CA GLU A 91 -12.48 7.50 8.35
C GLU A 91 -13.47 6.33 8.26
N TYR A 92 -12.96 5.18 7.88
CA TYR A 92 -13.68 3.91 7.84
C TYR A 92 -13.05 2.93 8.83
N PRO A 93 -13.62 2.77 10.02
CA PRO A 93 -13.22 1.68 10.91
C PRO A 93 -13.60 0.34 10.28
N ILE A 94 -12.71 -0.64 10.37
CA ILE A 94 -12.92 -2.00 9.92
C ILE A 94 -12.56 -2.90 11.08
N SER A 95 -13.57 -3.53 11.65
CA SER A 95 -13.41 -4.44 12.78
C SER A 95 -12.98 -5.83 12.34
N GLU A 96 -12.49 -6.63 13.28
CA GLU A 96 -12.20 -8.04 13.04
C GLU A 96 -13.41 -8.76 12.42
N GLY A 97 -13.17 -9.48 11.33
CA GLY A 97 -14.21 -10.18 10.55
C GLY A 97 -14.88 -9.32 9.48
N GLU A 98 -14.65 -8.02 9.44
CA GLU A 98 -15.28 -7.15 8.45
C GLU A 98 -14.46 -7.04 7.15
N MET A 99 -15.18 -6.73 6.07
CA MET A 99 -14.63 -6.47 4.74
C MET A 99 -14.95 -5.06 4.29
N PHE A 100 -14.02 -4.45 3.56
CA PHE A 100 -14.20 -3.14 2.95
C PHE A 100 -13.60 -3.13 1.55
N LEU A 101 -14.40 -2.77 0.55
CA LEU A 101 -13.93 -2.55 -0.82
C LEU A 101 -13.74 -1.05 -1.04
N LEU A 102 -12.49 -0.62 -1.14
CA LEU A 102 -12.13 0.75 -1.45
C LEU A 102 -12.21 0.98 -2.96
N PRO A 103 -12.97 1.98 -3.43
CA PRO A 103 -13.01 2.33 -4.85
C PRO A 103 -11.64 2.81 -5.37
N PRO A 104 -11.41 2.73 -6.70
CA PRO A 104 -10.20 3.23 -7.31
C PRO A 104 -10.08 4.75 -7.16
N LYS A 105 -8.86 5.27 -7.20
CA LYS A 105 -8.54 6.71 -7.21
C LYS A 105 -8.92 7.46 -5.94
N VAL A 106 -9.12 6.78 -4.84
CA VAL A 106 -9.34 7.38 -3.52
C VAL A 106 -8.03 7.37 -2.73
N PRO A 107 -7.45 8.53 -2.41
CA PRO A 107 -6.29 8.58 -1.53
C PRO A 107 -6.64 8.01 -0.16
N HIS A 108 -5.85 7.06 0.32
CA HIS A 108 -6.15 6.33 1.55
C HIS A 108 -4.91 6.01 2.36
N SER A 109 -5.09 5.91 3.67
CA SER A 109 -4.05 5.59 4.64
C SER A 109 -4.59 4.59 5.66
N PRO A 110 -4.30 3.30 5.51
CA PRO A 110 -4.69 2.30 6.52
C PRO A 110 -3.86 2.47 7.79
N VAL A 111 -4.50 2.82 8.88
CA VAL A 111 -3.90 2.93 10.21
C VAL A 111 -4.13 1.62 10.95
N ARG A 112 -3.05 0.92 11.25
CA ARG A 112 -3.07 -0.42 11.85
C ARG A 112 -2.54 -0.41 13.27
N SER A 113 -3.33 -0.95 14.19
CA SER A 113 -2.92 -1.15 15.59
C SER A 113 -1.90 -2.28 15.73
N ALA A 114 -1.20 -2.31 16.85
CA ALA A 114 -0.29 -3.41 17.16
C ALA A 114 -1.05 -4.73 17.26
N GLY A 115 -0.52 -5.77 16.62
CA GLY A 115 -1.13 -7.09 16.59
C GLY A 115 -2.28 -7.27 15.59
N SER A 116 -2.71 -6.22 14.90
CA SER A 116 -3.71 -6.36 13.84
C SER A 116 -3.14 -7.09 12.63
N ILE A 117 -3.95 -7.95 12.01
CA ILE A 117 -3.63 -8.70 10.80
C ILE A 117 -4.80 -8.61 9.84
N GLY A 118 -4.54 -8.20 8.61
CA GLY A 118 -5.54 -8.15 7.55
C GLY A 118 -5.06 -8.77 6.25
N LEU A 119 -6.00 -9.22 5.44
CA LEU A 119 -5.81 -9.60 4.06
C LEU A 119 -6.12 -8.38 3.20
N VAL A 120 -5.21 -8.05 2.29
CA VAL A 120 -5.39 -7.00 1.29
C VAL A 120 -5.23 -7.61 -0.09
N ILE A 121 -6.22 -7.36 -0.95
CA ILE A 121 -6.20 -7.80 -2.34
C ILE A 121 -6.34 -6.58 -3.24
N GLU A 122 -5.41 -6.42 -4.15
CA GLU A 122 -5.43 -5.38 -5.17
C GLU A 122 -4.99 -5.93 -6.52
N ARG A 123 -5.30 -5.21 -7.59
CA ARG A 123 -4.85 -5.60 -8.93
C ARG A 123 -3.40 -5.16 -9.14
N LYS A 124 -2.64 -5.98 -9.89
CA LYS A 124 -1.34 -5.55 -10.40
C LYS A 124 -1.53 -4.37 -11.35
N ARG A 125 -0.56 -3.45 -11.32
CA ARG A 125 -0.55 -2.26 -12.16
C ARG A 125 -0.36 -2.63 -13.62
N LYS A 126 -1.18 -2.03 -14.47
CA LYS A 126 -1.01 -2.08 -15.93
C LYS A 126 0.07 -1.08 -16.35
N GLU A 127 0.43 -1.11 -17.61
CA GLU A 127 1.54 -0.29 -18.12
C GLU A 127 1.37 1.21 -17.87
N ASN A 128 0.15 1.72 -17.97
CA ASN A 128 -0.17 3.14 -17.83
C ASN A 128 -0.67 3.54 -16.44
N ASP A 129 -0.86 2.57 -15.53
CA ASP A 129 -1.33 2.86 -14.19
C ASP A 129 -0.25 3.61 -13.40
N LYS A 130 -0.68 4.59 -12.62
CA LYS A 130 0.17 5.35 -11.72
C LYS A 130 -0.29 5.15 -10.29
N ASP A 131 0.70 5.05 -9.42
CA ASP A 131 0.49 5.20 -7.99
C ASP A 131 0.87 6.61 -7.56
N GLY A 132 0.30 7.08 -6.48
CA GLY A 132 0.62 8.37 -5.90
C GLY A 132 0.83 8.27 -4.40
N LEU A 133 1.66 9.15 -3.89
CA LEU A 133 1.79 9.37 -2.45
C LEU A 133 1.44 10.84 -2.16
N MET A 134 0.63 11.05 -1.13
CA MET A 134 0.13 12.36 -0.75
C MET A 134 0.27 12.55 0.75
N TRP A 135 0.50 13.80 1.17
CA TRP A 135 0.51 14.20 2.57
C TRP A 135 -0.41 15.39 2.79
N PHE A 136 -1.14 15.35 3.88
CA PHE A 136 -2.06 16.41 4.29
C PHE A 136 -1.69 16.91 5.69
N SER A 137 -1.85 18.21 5.94
CA SER A 137 -1.58 18.77 7.26
C SER A 137 -2.50 18.15 8.33
N ASP A 138 -1.92 17.87 9.50
CA ASP A 138 -2.65 17.22 10.59
C ASP A 138 -3.80 18.10 11.14
N THR A 139 -3.66 19.43 11.10
CA THR A 139 -4.63 20.37 11.70
C THR A 139 -5.61 20.95 10.69
N ALA A 140 -5.19 21.25 9.46
CA ALA A 140 -6.01 21.93 8.47
C ALA A 140 -6.52 21.00 7.35
N ASN A 141 -6.03 19.77 7.28
CA ASN A 141 -6.31 18.82 6.19
C ASN A 141 -6.00 19.39 4.79
N GLU A 142 -5.05 20.35 4.72
CA GLU A 142 -4.59 20.91 3.45
C GLU A 142 -3.53 19.97 2.83
N LEU A 143 -3.59 19.82 1.50
CA LEU A 143 -2.57 19.07 0.77
C LEU A 143 -1.22 19.77 0.91
N LEU A 144 -0.23 19.05 1.43
CA LEU A 144 1.16 19.51 1.57
C LEU A 144 1.99 19.15 0.36
N TYR A 145 1.87 17.90 -0.08
CA TYR A 145 2.65 17.37 -1.19
C TYR A 145 1.94 16.18 -1.83
N GLU A 146 2.09 16.05 -3.13
CA GLU A 146 1.70 14.86 -3.89
C GLU A 146 2.72 14.55 -4.97
N GLU A 147 2.94 13.27 -5.21
CA GLU A 147 3.78 12.79 -6.30
C GLU A 147 3.22 11.50 -6.87
N TYR A 148 3.14 11.45 -8.21
CA TYR A 148 2.68 10.28 -8.95
C TYR A 148 3.84 9.65 -9.69
N PHE A 149 3.90 8.32 -9.67
CA PHE A 149 4.97 7.55 -10.27
C PHE A 149 4.47 6.18 -10.76
N LYS A 150 5.28 5.49 -11.56
CA LYS A 150 5.03 4.11 -11.93
C LYS A 150 5.53 3.19 -10.82
N LEU A 151 4.62 2.47 -10.19
CA LEU A 151 4.99 1.52 -9.14
C LEU A 151 5.41 0.18 -9.76
N THR A 152 6.63 -0.24 -9.48
CA THR A 152 7.18 -1.55 -9.84
C THR A 152 7.56 -2.37 -8.61
N ASN A 153 7.99 -1.68 -7.57
CA ASN A 153 8.37 -2.29 -6.29
C ASN A 153 8.14 -1.29 -5.15
N VAL A 154 7.24 -1.63 -4.23
CA VAL A 154 6.83 -0.74 -3.12
C VAL A 154 8.04 -0.27 -2.30
N GLU A 155 8.97 -1.16 -1.94
CA GLU A 155 10.11 -0.80 -1.09
C GLU A 155 11.08 0.16 -1.79
N LYS A 156 11.28 -0.01 -3.11
CA LYS A 156 12.24 0.78 -3.89
C LYS A 156 11.65 2.10 -4.37
N ASP A 157 10.39 2.07 -4.83
CA ASP A 157 9.79 3.21 -5.53
C ASP A 157 9.19 4.24 -4.56
N PHE A 158 8.74 3.81 -3.37
CA PHE A 158 8.23 4.71 -2.32
C PHE A 158 9.35 5.48 -1.63
N PHE A 159 10.48 4.83 -1.37
CA PHE A 159 11.57 5.45 -0.60
C PHE A 159 12.06 6.79 -1.15
N PRO A 160 12.30 6.97 -2.47
CA PRO A 160 12.71 8.27 -3.02
C PRO A 160 11.67 9.37 -2.80
N VAL A 161 10.38 9.03 -2.86
CA VAL A 161 9.28 9.99 -2.65
C VAL A 161 9.23 10.42 -1.18
N PHE A 162 9.30 9.45 -0.25
CA PHE A 162 9.41 9.75 1.17
C PHE A 162 10.62 10.64 1.48
N LYS A 163 11.78 10.30 0.91
CA LYS A 163 13.01 11.08 1.13
C LYS A 163 12.84 12.53 0.65
N ARG A 164 12.26 12.76 -0.52
CA ARG A 164 11.99 14.12 -1.02
C ARG A 164 11.10 14.89 -0.07
N PHE A 165 9.97 14.33 0.29
CA PHE A 165 9.01 14.98 1.17
C PHE A 165 9.60 15.29 2.55
N TYR A 166 10.17 14.29 3.21
CA TYR A 166 10.65 14.46 4.59
C TYR A 166 11.92 15.30 4.70
N SER A 167 12.77 15.35 3.66
CA SER A 167 14.01 16.16 3.68
C SER A 167 13.79 17.64 3.39
N ASP A 168 12.64 18.04 2.83
CA ASP A 168 12.35 19.44 2.51
C ASP A 168 11.24 19.99 3.42
N GLU A 169 11.63 20.89 4.34
CA GLU A 169 10.68 21.54 5.25
C GLU A 169 9.59 22.32 4.52
N LYS A 170 9.90 22.89 3.35
CA LYS A 170 8.91 23.63 2.55
C LYS A 170 7.78 22.73 2.09
N LEU A 171 8.09 21.48 1.70
CA LEU A 171 7.07 20.51 1.30
C LEU A 171 6.21 20.04 2.49
N ARG A 172 6.74 20.14 3.71
CA ARG A 172 6.05 19.77 4.95
C ARG A 172 5.31 20.92 5.61
N THR A 173 5.47 22.14 5.09
CA THR A 173 4.85 23.34 5.66
C THR A 173 3.47 23.56 5.08
N CYS A 174 2.45 23.62 5.95
CA CYS A 174 1.09 23.92 5.54
C CYS A 174 0.97 25.36 5.01
N PRO A 175 0.55 25.55 3.76
CA PRO A 175 0.47 26.88 3.16
C PRO A 175 -0.59 27.78 3.82
N LYS A 176 -1.55 27.17 4.52
CA LYS A 176 -2.65 27.89 5.16
C LYS A 176 -2.35 28.30 6.61
N THR A 177 -1.69 27.44 7.36
CA THR A 177 -1.46 27.65 8.80
C THR A 177 -0.03 27.94 9.15
N GLY A 178 0.94 27.63 8.27
CA GLY A 178 2.36 27.68 8.57
C GLY A 178 2.84 26.52 9.44
N GLU A 179 1.97 25.59 9.83
CA GLU A 179 2.36 24.39 10.58
C GLU A 179 3.30 23.53 9.74
N VAL A 180 4.35 23.04 10.37
CA VAL A 180 5.32 22.14 9.75
C VAL A 180 5.07 20.72 10.24
N MET A 181 4.75 19.79 9.33
CA MET A 181 4.66 18.37 9.67
C MET A 181 6.02 17.87 10.12
N GLU A 182 6.05 17.13 11.23
CA GLU A 182 7.28 16.52 11.75
C GLU A 182 7.91 15.59 10.71
N ALA A 183 9.22 15.70 10.57
CA ALA A 183 9.97 14.85 9.68
C ALA A 183 10.10 13.43 10.23
N ASP A 184 10.06 12.44 9.34
CA ASP A 184 10.31 11.06 9.72
C ASP A 184 11.80 10.73 9.50
N GLU A 185 12.54 10.60 10.60
CA GLU A 185 13.97 10.35 10.62
C GLU A 185 14.40 9.08 9.85
N ARG A 186 13.49 8.14 9.64
CA ARG A 186 13.76 6.93 8.83
C ARG A 186 14.11 7.25 7.39
N TYR A 187 13.71 8.42 6.88
CA TYR A 187 13.88 8.85 5.49
C TYR A 187 14.85 10.02 5.33
N ILE A 188 15.35 10.60 6.45
CA ILE A 188 16.30 11.69 6.44
C ILE A 188 17.68 11.13 6.81
N GLY A 189 18.72 11.58 6.15
CA GLY A 189 20.11 11.37 6.61
C GLY A 189 20.75 10.02 6.28
N LYS A 190 20.27 9.31 5.26
CA LYS A 190 20.99 8.16 4.70
C LYS A 190 21.44 8.42 3.28
#